data_4d30224c0735d8ff26a8808d4940b983
#
_entry.id   4d30224c0735d8ff26a8808d4940b983
#
_cell.length_a   1.000
_cell.length_b   1.000
_cell.length_c   1.000
_cell.angle_alpha   90.00
_cell.angle_beta   90.00
_cell.angle_gamma   90.00
#
_symmetry.space_group_name_H-M   'P 1'
#
loop_
_entity.id
_entity.type
_entity.pdbx_description
1 polymer ?
#
loop_
_entity_poly.entity_id
_entity_poly.type
_entity_poly.pdbx_seq_one_letter_code
_entity_poly.pdbx_strand_id
1 'polypeptide(L)'
;MSRTRIAVGVCVATIATASLASVSNAASTKFTAAMSGAQEVPTKGDAKTTGKATITVTGKKLCYTIVVRNLSGVPQAGHIHSGMKGKAGPVFVTLFGKPKAPKKSKLSGCVSATASQIKAISAKPSAYYVNVHTKEYPNGALRGQLKKS
;
A
#
# COMPACT_ATOMS: atom_id res chain seq x y z
N MET A 1 -84.34 -27.12 -1.50
CA MET A 1 -83.24 -27.22 -0.50
C MET A 1 -81.92 -26.91 -1.21
N SER A 2 -81.49 -25.67 -1.14
CA SER A 2 -80.25 -25.19 -1.81
C SER A 2 -79.10 -25.24 -0.80
N ARG A 3 -78.02 -25.94 -1.15
CA ARG A 3 -76.81 -26.01 -0.31
C ARG A 3 -75.77 -25.06 -0.87
N THR A 4 -75.58 -23.95 -0.18
CA THR A 4 -74.51 -22.98 -0.47
C THR A 4 -73.17 -23.54 0.02
N ARG A 5 -72.18 -23.70 -0.90
CA ARG A 5 -70.80 -24.07 -0.57
C ARG A 5 -69.99 -22.80 -0.40
N ILE A 6 -69.47 -22.59 0.79
CA ILE A 6 -68.53 -21.52 1.13
C ILE A 6 -67.13 -22.02 0.73
N ALA A 7 -66.47 -21.36 -0.24
CA ALA A 7 -65.07 -21.59 -0.55
C ALA A 7 -64.17 -20.74 0.36
N VAL A 8 -63.37 -21.38 1.19
CA VAL A 8 -62.37 -20.74 1.99
C VAL A 8 -61.10 -20.58 1.17
N GLY A 9 -60.80 -19.36 0.72
CA GLY A 9 -59.54 -19.03 0.06
C GLY A 9 -58.38 -18.93 1.05
N VAL A 10 -57.42 -19.80 0.91
CA VAL A 10 -56.13 -19.74 1.66
C VAL A 10 -55.21 -18.77 0.94
N CYS A 11 -54.99 -17.59 1.53
CA CYS A 11 -53.92 -16.68 1.05
C CYS A 11 -52.56 -17.17 1.59
N VAL A 12 -51.71 -17.70 0.67
CA VAL A 12 -50.32 -18.02 0.98
C VAL A 12 -49.51 -16.73 0.88
N ALA A 13 -49.10 -16.17 1.99
CA ALA A 13 -48.18 -15.03 2.02
C ALA A 13 -46.78 -15.54 1.78
N THR A 14 -46.21 -15.22 0.63
CA THR A 14 -44.77 -15.46 0.31
C THR A 14 -43.90 -14.43 1.02
N ILE A 15 -43.18 -14.85 2.03
CA ILE A 15 -42.20 -14.01 2.73
C ILE A 15 -40.93 -13.99 1.87
N ALA A 16 -40.68 -12.86 1.20
CA ALA A 16 -39.42 -12.62 0.49
C ALA A 16 -38.33 -12.33 1.53
N THR A 17 -37.42 -13.28 1.74
CA THR A 17 -36.22 -13.07 2.57
C THR A 17 -35.21 -12.24 1.81
N ALA A 18 -35.11 -10.95 2.13
CA ALA A 18 -34.05 -10.10 1.62
C ALA A 18 -32.72 -10.49 2.28
N SER A 19 -31.83 -11.12 1.53
CA SER A 19 -30.45 -11.40 1.95
C SER A 19 -29.68 -10.07 2.02
N LEU A 20 -29.44 -9.58 3.24
CA LEU A 20 -28.52 -8.47 3.48
C LEU A 20 -27.08 -8.95 3.18
N ALA A 21 -26.55 -8.56 2.02
CA ALA A 21 -25.14 -8.76 1.72
C ALA A 21 -24.32 -7.90 2.69
N SER A 22 -23.66 -8.56 3.65
CA SER A 22 -22.72 -7.91 4.55
C SER A 22 -21.55 -7.35 3.74
N VAL A 23 -21.48 -6.03 3.62
CA VAL A 23 -20.30 -5.35 3.03
C VAL A 23 -19.17 -5.53 4.02
N SER A 24 -18.31 -6.53 3.77
CA SER A 24 -17.09 -6.74 4.54
C SER A 24 -16.16 -5.56 4.27
N ASN A 25 -16.11 -4.63 5.22
CA ASN A 25 -15.15 -3.53 5.19
C ASN A 25 -13.76 -4.12 5.50
N ALA A 26 -12.97 -4.40 4.45
CA ALA A 26 -11.64 -4.96 4.61
C ALA A 26 -10.80 -4.00 5.46
N ALA A 27 -10.40 -4.45 6.65
CA ALA A 27 -9.56 -3.68 7.55
C ALA A 27 -8.28 -3.23 6.85
N SER A 28 -7.95 -1.95 6.96
CA SER A 28 -6.72 -1.40 6.39
C SER A 28 -5.59 -1.44 7.42
N THR A 29 -4.41 -1.84 6.98
CA THR A 29 -3.19 -1.79 7.79
C THR A 29 -2.27 -0.69 7.27
N LYS A 30 -1.73 0.12 8.18
CA LYS A 30 -0.87 1.26 7.84
C LYS A 30 0.54 1.07 8.35
N PHE A 31 1.50 1.45 7.50
CA PHE A 31 2.94 1.46 7.81
C PHE A 31 3.52 2.82 7.46
N THR A 32 4.56 3.21 8.19
CA THR A 32 5.29 4.46 7.92
C THR A 32 6.79 4.20 7.87
N ALA A 33 7.51 5.08 7.16
CA ALA A 33 8.97 5.10 7.17
C ALA A 33 9.47 6.55 7.17
N ALA A 34 10.33 6.91 8.12
CA ALA A 34 11.12 8.12 8.05
C ALA A 34 12.32 7.84 7.13
N MET A 35 12.49 8.65 6.09
CA MET A 35 13.43 8.41 5.00
C MET A 35 14.51 9.49 4.97
N SER A 36 15.74 9.11 4.64
CA SER A 36 16.84 10.03 4.36
C SER A 36 17.88 9.38 3.46
N GLY A 37 18.66 10.20 2.75
CA GLY A 37 19.78 9.71 1.94
C GLY A 37 20.88 9.11 2.80
N ALA A 38 21.06 9.58 4.04
CA ALA A 38 22.05 9.04 4.98
C ALA A 38 21.78 7.57 5.36
N GLN A 39 20.55 7.08 5.19
CA GLN A 39 20.18 5.69 5.48
C GLN A 39 20.51 4.73 4.32
N GLU A 40 20.83 5.24 3.11
CA GLU A 40 21.16 4.39 1.97
C GLU A 40 22.45 3.60 2.19
N VAL A 41 22.48 2.39 1.64
CA VAL A 41 23.62 1.47 1.67
C VAL A 41 23.67 0.68 0.35
N PRO A 42 24.87 0.24 -0.12
CA PRO A 42 26.19 0.42 0.51
C PRO A 42 26.72 1.86 0.42
N THR A 43 26.31 2.61 -0.60
CA THR A 43 26.67 4.03 -0.76
C THR A 43 25.59 4.93 -0.21
N LYS A 44 25.97 6.08 0.33
CA LYS A 44 25.01 7.08 0.79
C LYS A 44 24.25 7.67 -0.40
N GLY A 45 22.98 7.95 -0.17
CA GLY A 45 22.15 8.67 -1.12
C GLY A 45 22.34 10.18 -1.03
N ASP A 46 21.30 10.92 -1.40
CA ASP A 46 21.31 12.37 -1.37
C ASP A 46 21.33 12.89 0.08
N ALA A 47 22.47 13.48 0.48
CA ALA A 47 22.71 13.91 1.87
C ALA A 47 21.71 14.96 2.37
N LYS A 48 21.13 15.77 1.48
CA LYS A 48 20.17 16.83 1.82
C LYS A 48 18.73 16.34 1.82
N THR A 49 18.47 15.16 1.25
CA THR A 49 17.10 14.64 1.07
C THR A 49 16.59 13.96 2.33
N THR A 50 15.38 14.36 2.70
CA THR A 50 14.59 13.69 3.74
C THR A 50 13.18 13.41 3.22
N GLY A 51 12.47 12.50 3.86
CA GLY A 51 11.11 12.18 3.48
C GLY A 51 10.37 11.34 4.49
N LYS A 52 9.10 11.12 4.18
CA LYS A 52 8.23 10.19 4.91
C LYS A 52 7.42 9.39 3.91
N ALA A 53 7.49 8.09 4.02
CA ALA A 53 6.56 7.20 3.33
C ALA A 53 5.42 6.77 4.26
N THR A 54 4.24 6.66 3.68
CA THR A 54 3.06 6.02 4.28
C THR A 54 2.59 4.96 3.30
N ILE A 55 2.46 3.73 3.76
CA ILE A 55 1.95 2.59 3.00
C ILE A 55 0.65 2.15 3.67
N THR A 56 -0.42 2.06 2.91
CA THR A 56 -1.73 1.57 3.38
C THR A 56 -2.10 0.33 2.58
N VAL A 57 -2.40 -0.75 3.27
CA VAL A 57 -2.77 -2.03 2.68
C VAL A 57 -4.23 -2.32 3.00
N THR A 58 -5.01 -2.63 1.96
CA THR A 58 -6.42 -3.07 2.07
C THR A 58 -6.61 -4.24 1.12
N GLY A 59 -6.80 -5.44 1.66
CA GLY A 59 -6.79 -6.67 0.86
C GLY A 59 -5.46 -6.84 0.10
N LYS A 60 -5.51 -6.94 -1.22
CA LYS A 60 -4.32 -7.01 -2.10
C LYS A 60 -3.86 -5.65 -2.64
N LYS A 61 -4.57 -4.58 -2.30
CA LYS A 61 -4.23 -3.22 -2.74
C LYS A 61 -3.26 -2.58 -1.76
N LEU A 62 -2.12 -2.14 -2.27
CA LEU A 62 -1.10 -1.41 -1.54
C LEU A 62 -1.01 0.01 -2.10
N CYS A 63 -1.42 0.98 -1.32
CA CYS A 63 -1.34 2.39 -1.67
C CYS A 63 -0.17 3.06 -0.93
N TYR A 64 0.50 3.97 -1.61
CA TYR A 64 1.63 4.70 -1.04
C TYR A 64 1.44 6.21 -1.17
N THR A 65 1.95 6.91 -0.19
CA THR A 65 2.22 8.35 -0.25
C THR A 65 3.63 8.57 0.29
N ILE A 66 4.50 9.15 -0.55
CA ILE A 66 5.88 9.47 -0.18
C ILE A 66 6.03 10.98 -0.31
N VAL A 67 6.25 11.66 0.80
CA VAL A 67 6.57 13.08 0.83
C VAL A 67 8.09 13.21 0.92
N VAL A 68 8.69 13.94 -0.01
CA VAL A 68 10.14 14.17 -0.08
C VAL A 68 10.45 15.66 0.01
N ARG A 69 11.59 16.00 0.58
CA ARG A 69 12.13 17.35 0.68
C ARG A 69 13.57 17.36 0.19
N ASN A 70 13.94 18.41 -0.55
CA ASN A 70 15.29 18.65 -1.05
C ASN A 70 15.84 17.50 -1.92
N LEU A 71 14.97 16.80 -2.65
CA LEU A 71 15.39 15.73 -3.55
C LEU A 71 16.12 16.31 -4.77
N SER A 72 17.34 15.84 -5.02
CA SER A 72 18.08 16.14 -6.23
C SER A 72 17.53 15.29 -7.37
N GLY A 73 17.12 15.98 -8.45
CA GLY A 73 16.61 15.34 -9.64
C GLY A 73 15.15 14.88 -9.58
N VAL A 74 14.74 14.23 -10.64
CA VAL A 74 13.39 13.71 -10.84
C VAL A 74 13.31 12.28 -10.32
N PRO A 75 12.31 11.93 -9.48
CA PRO A 75 12.09 10.54 -9.09
C PRO A 75 11.89 9.64 -10.31
N GLN A 76 12.74 8.62 -10.47
CA GLN A 76 12.68 7.67 -11.58
C GLN A 76 11.94 6.38 -11.19
N ALA A 77 12.17 5.91 -9.97
CA ALA A 77 11.58 4.69 -9.46
C ALA A 77 11.41 4.78 -7.93
N GLY A 78 10.48 3.98 -7.41
CA GLY A 78 10.31 3.77 -5.98
C GLY A 78 9.88 2.34 -5.71
N HIS A 79 10.45 1.76 -4.67
CA HIS A 79 10.26 0.35 -4.32
C HIS A 79 10.10 0.15 -2.82
N ILE A 80 9.51 -0.99 -2.47
CA ILE A 80 9.73 -1.63 -1.19
C ILE A 80 10.75 -2.75 -1.43
N HIS A 81 11.82 -2.78 -0.67
CA HIS A 81 12.84 -3.82 -0.69
C HIS A 81 12.74 -4.71 0.55
N SER A 82 13.18 -5.97 0.44
CA SER A 82 13.44 -6.81 1.61
C SER A 82 14.87 -6.54 2.09
N GLY A 83 15.02 -6.16 3.36
CA GLY A 83 16.32 -5.87 3.96
C GLY A 83 16.16 -5.20 5.31
N MET A 84 16.97 -5.63 6.28
CA MET A 84 17.05 -5.02 7.60
C MET A 84 17.73 -3.64 7.50
N LYS A 85 17.59 -2.83 8.54
CA LYS A 85 18.31 -1.54 8.66
C LYS A 85 19.81 -1.73 8.41
N GLY A 86 20.38 -0.90 7.54
CA GLY A 86 21.80 -0.96 7.19
C GLY A 86 22.19 -2.09 6.24
N LYS A 87 21.23 -2.84 5.69
CA LYS A 87 21.46 -3.88 4.68
C LYS A 87 20.73 -3.54 3.39
N ALA A 88 21.39 -3.69 2.25
CA ALA A 88 20.74 -3.70 0.94
C ALA A 88 20.03 -5.04 0.74
N GLY A 89 18.97 -5.02 -0.06
CA GLY A 89 18.23 -6.23 -0.40
C GLY A 89 17.46 -6.08 -1.72
N PRO A 90 16.93 -7.15 -2.26
CA PRO A 90 16.23 -7.15 -3.54
C PRO A 90 14.90 -6.37 -3.48
N VAL A 91 14.45 -5.92 -4.66
CA VAL A 91 13.10 -5.34 -4.81
C VAL A 91 12.07 -6.38 -4.42
N PHE A 92 11.16 -5.98 -3.53
CA PHE A 92 10.07 -6.81 -3.06
C PHE A 92 8.72 -6.39 -3.64
N VAL A 93 8.45 -5.07 -3.71
CA VAL A 93 7.28 -4.50 -4.39
C VAL A 93 7.70 -3.24 -5.15
N THR A 94 7.40 -3.19 -6.44
CA THR A 94 7.57 -1.96 -7.24
C THR A 94 6.38 -1.03 -6.99
N LEU A 95 6.66 0.18 -6.50
CA LEU A 95 5.65 1.22 -6.27
C LEU A 95 5.42 2.02 -7.55
N PHE A 96 6.50 2.42 -8.22
CA PHE A 96 6.48 3.03 -9.54
C PHE A 96 7.84 2.82 -10.23
N GLY A 97 7.81 2.69 -11.56
CA GLY A 97 9.00 2.43 -12.39
C GLY A 97 9.13 3.38 -13.59
N LYS A 98 8.41 4.51 -13.56
CA LYS A 98 8.50 5.56 -14.59
C LYS A 98 8.73 6.90 -13.91
N PRO A 99 9.45 7.83 -14.58
CA PRO A 99 9.68 9.15 -14.05
C PRO A 99 8.35 9.80 -13.62
N LYS A 100 8.33 10.32 -12.42
CA LYS A 100 7.22 11.14 -11.93
C LYS A 100 7.53 12.59 -12.26
N ALA A 101 6.51 13.37 -12.60
CA ALA A 101 6.67 14.77 -13.03
C ALA A 101 7.65 15.56 -12.13
N PRO A 102 8.38 16.54 -12.70
CA PRO A 102 9.53 17.16 -12.07
C PRO A 102 9.20 17.74 -10.69
N LYS A 103 10.08 17.49 -9.74
CA LYS A 103 10.10 18.06 -8.36
C LYS A 103 8.79 17.98 -7.58
N LYS A 104 7.97 16.95 -7.79
CA LYS A 104 6.83 16.74 -6.89
C LYS A 104 7.34 16.34 -5.51
N SER A 105 7.10 17.19 -4.54
CA SER A 105 7.36 16.90 -3.12
C SER A 105 6.50 15.75 -2.56
N LYS A 106 5.47 15.33 -3.32
CA LYS A 106 4.56 14.25 -2.95
C LYS A 106 4.36 13.27 -4.11
N LEU A 107 4.73 12.02 -3.89
CA LEU A 107 4.52 10.89 -4.78
C LEU A 107 3.43 10.01 -4.20
N SER A 108 2.43 9.63 -4.99
CA SER A 108 1.35 8.77 -4.52
C SER A 108 0.84 7.87 -5.64
N GLY A 109 0.29 6.75 -5.25
CA GLY A 109 -0.31 5.77 -6.14
C GLY A 109 -0.71 4.52 -5.39
N CYS A 110 -1.27 3.56 -6.12
CA CYS A 110 -1.60 2.25 -5.60
C CYS A 110 -1.09 1.18 -6.57
N VAL A 111 -0.67 0.05 -6.03
CA VAL A 111 -0.26 -1.13 -6.77
C VAL A 111 -0.91 -2.38 -6.17
N SER A 112 -0.96 -3.45 -6.94
CA SER A 112 -1.34 -4.76 -6.41
C SER A 112 -0.12 -5.44 -5.81
N ALA A 113 -0.30 -6.06 -4.64
CA ALA A 113 0.69 -6.91 -4.02
C ALA A 113 0.10 -8.31 -3.79
N THR A 114 0.92 -9.35 -3.81
CA THR A 114 0.46 -10.71 -3.52
C THR A 114 0.11 -10.86 -2.04
N ALA A 115 -0.75 -11.83 -1.72
CA ALA A 115 -1.09 -12.12 -0.33
C ALA A 115 0.15 -12.48 0.51
N SER A 116 1.14 -13.17 -0.09
CA SER A 116 2.42 -13.49 0.56
C SER A 116 3.25 -12.25 0.86
N GLN A 117 3.34 -11.31 -0.07
CA GLN A 117 4.05 -10.04 0.14
C GLN A 117 3.42 -9.22 1.28
N ILE A 118 2.09 -9.11 1.28
CA ILE A 118 1.36 -8.39 2.32
C ILE A 118 1.53 -9.05 3.68
N LYS A 119 1.39 -10.38 3.75
CA LYS A 119 1.61 -11.16 4.98
C LYS A 119 3.02 -10.93 5.52
N ALA A 120 4.04 -10.99 4.66
CA ALA A 120 5.44 -10.83 5.04
C ALA A 120 5.74 -9.42 5.58
N ILE A 121 5.28 -8.35 4.89
CA ILE A 121 5.42 -6.96 5.37
C ILE A 121 4.69 -6.77 6.70
N SER A 122 3.48 -7.32 6.84
CA SER A 122 2.65 -7.18 8.04
C SER A 122 3.24 -7.89 9.25
N ALA A 123 3.86 -9.06 9.04
CA ALA A 123 4.47 -9.85 10.09
C ALA A 123 5.75 -9.21 10.66
N LYS A 124 6.58 -8.63 9.79
CA LYS A 124 7.86 -8.03 10.20
C LYS A 124 8.20 -6.80 9.35
N PRO A 125 7.48 -5.68 9.52
CA PRO A 125 7.70 -4.48 8.69
C PRO A 125 9.13 -3.94 8.77
N SER A 126 9.82 -4.10 9.89
CA SER A 126 11.22 -3.71 10.06
C SER A 126 12.22 -4.49 9.21
N ALA A 127 11.79 -5.59 8.55
CA ALA A 127 12.60 -6.30 7.57
C ALA A 127 12.45 -5.74 6.15
N TYR A 128 11.69 -4.66 5.98
CA TYR A 128 11.43 -4.03 4.67
C TYR A 128 11.70 -2.53 4.76
N TYR A 129 12.13 -1.95 3.64
CA TYR A 129 12.34 -0.51 3.54
C TYR A 129 11.76 0.03 2.23
N VAL A 130 11.31 1.28 2.27
CA VAL A 130 10.96 2.05 1.07
C VAL A 130 12.18 2.79 0.60
N ASN A 131 12.45 2.80 -0.71
CA ASN A 131 13.42 3.73 -1.27
C ASN A 131 12.91 4.38 -2.55
N VAL A 132 13.54 5.50 -2.92
CA VAL A 132 13.29 6.28 -4.14
C VAL A 132 14.62 6.53 -4.83
N HIS A 133 14.63 6.38 -6.16
CA HIS A 133 15.78 6.56 -7.03
C HIS A 133 15.61 7.81 -7.89
N THR A 134 16.73 8.45 -8.23
CA THR A 134 16.83 9.49 -9.26
C THR A 134 17.92 9.13 -10.26
N LYS A 135 18.11 9.94 -11.31
CA LYS A 135 19.24 9.76 -12.24
C LYS A 135 20.59 9.93 -11.54
N GLU A 136 20.66 10.89 -10.62
CA GLU A 136 21.86 11.21 -9.86
C GLU A 136 22.17 10.14 -8.80
N TYR A 137 21.14 9.45 -8.32
CA TYR A 137 21.24 8.40 -7.31
C TYR A 137 20.52 7.13 -7.78
N PRO A 138 21.09 6.41 -8.78
CA PRO A 138 20.44 5.23 -9.35
C PRO A 138 20.37 4.05 -8.38
N ASN A 139 21.25 4.00 -7.39
CA ASN A 139 21.24 2.98 -6.33
C ASN A 139 20.33 3.34 -5.14
N GLY A 140 19.76 4.54 -5.11
CA GLY A 140 18.87 5.05 -4.06
C GLY A 140 19.23 6.47 -3.65
N ALA A 141 18.29 7.39 -3.77
CA ALA A 141 18.45 8.77 -3.30
C ALA A 141 18.12 8.89 -1.80
N LEU A 142 17.07 8.19 -1.34
CA LEU A 142 16.71 8.13 0.06
C LEU A 142 15.95 6.83 0.35
N ARG A 143 16.14 6.31 1.57
CA ARG A 143 15.42 5.13 2.07
C ARG A 143 14.97 5.29 3.51
N GLY A 144 14.00 4.48 3.92
CA GLY A 144 13.55 4.40 5.31
C GLY A 144 12.92 3.05 5.62
N GLN A 145 13.22 2.54 6.82
CA GLN A 145 12.69 1.27 7.30
C GLN A 145 11.21 1.39 7.65
N LEU A 146 10.41 0.41 7.23
CA LEU A 146 8.99 0.35 7.56
C LEU A 146 8.79 0.05 9.05
N LYS A 147 7.77 0.68 9.62
CA LYS A 147 7.20 0.36 10.93
C LYS A 147 5.68 0.42 10.85
N LYS A 148 5.02 -0.41 11.61
CA LYS A 148 3.56 -0.37 11.75
C LYS A 148 3.16 0.91 12.49
N SER A 149 2.09 1.56 12.01
CA SER A 149 1.50 2.76 12.65
C SER A 149 0.35 2.37 13.55
#